data_64894cf4e1a4b7fa7715048bb130d7a8
#
_entry.id   64894cf4e1a4b7fa7715048bb130d7a8
#
_cell.length_a   1.000
_cell.length_b   1.000
_cell.length_c   1.000
_cell.angle_alpha   90.00
_cell.angle_beta   90.00
_cell.angle_gamma   90.00
#
_symmetry.space_group_name_H-M   'P 1'
#
loop_
_entity.id
_entity.type
_entity.pdbx_description
1 polymer ?
#
loop_
_entity_poly.entity_id
_entity_poly.type
_entity_poly.pdbx_seq_one_letter_code
_entity_poly.pdbx_strand_id
1 'polypeptide(L)'
;LFSNGGWSLDLSSAVTDRALFHLDNAYYIPAVEFSGRVCKTNFASNTAFRGFGGPQGMLVIEEILDRVARRLGLPPEVVRERNFYRGAGETNTTHYGQEIGNSVLQTLWEELKRTSGFDERRRAIANWNRAQLHRKRGLAITPVKFGISFTTTPLNHAGALVLLFLDGSVQVNHGGTEMGQGVHTNIMAIAANELGVTKDNIRVMPTSTDKVPNTSATAASCGTDLNGAAVKNACDVLRARLTPVAAAILSAQAKGKVSADKIVFEANRVFVADAPDVQTSFRDVVRQAHGERISVSATGYYRTPDIYYDRDRGRGRPFYYFACGAAVSEVEVDGFTGMLEVRRVDILHDVGHSINPGVNRGQIEGGFVQGMGWLTMEELKWDEQGRLLTHSPDTYKIPAMGDTPREFNVAFLENAATPGVIHGSKAVGEPPLMLAISVREAIRDAVAAFGPSGGEVTLTTPATCEAIFHAIKQRGQTRDGAHILRPTGETSKPALALEDTA
;
A
#
# COMPACT_ATOMS: atom_id res chain seq x y z
N LEU A 1 20.83 6.98 -3.79
CA LEU A 1 19.69 7.15 -4.69
C LEU A 1 19.78 8.48 -5.41
N PHE A 2 19.73 8.49 -6.74
CA PHE A 2 19.67 9.70 -7.55
C PHE A 2 18.29 9.74 -8.21
N SER A 3 17.51 10.78 -7.90
CA SER A 3 16.14 10.95 -8.39
C SER A 3 16.11 12.00 -9.48
N ASN A 4 15.57 11.68 -10.65
CA ASN A 4 15.29 12.67 -11.69
C ASN A 4 14.09 13.52 -11.27
N GLY A 5 14.30 14.77 -10.86
CA GLY A 5 13.25 15.68 -10.43
C GLY A 5 12.55 16.42 -11.58
N GLY A 6 13.16 16.42 -12.77
CA GLY A 6 12.70 17.23 -13.89
C GLY A 6 13.17 18.69 -13.80
N TRP A 7 12.59 19.55 -14.63
CA TRP A 7 13.02 20.95 -14.76
C TRP A 7 12.59 21.83 -13.58
N SER A 8 11.53 21.48 -12.89
CA SER A 8 11.03 22.20 -11.72
C SER A 8 10.76 21.25 -10.56
N LEU A 9 11.07 21.72 -9.36
CA LEU A 9 10.80 20.97 -8.13
C LEU A 9 9.30 21.03 -7.83
N ASP A 10 8.69 19.86 -7.66
CA ASP A 10 7.34 19.71 -7.12
C ASP A 10 7.41 18.88 -5.82
N LEU A 11 6.98 17.64 -5.81
CA LEU A 11 7.04 16.75 -4.64
C LEU A 11 8.27 15.83 -4.63
N SER A 12 9.18 15.99 -5.58
CA SER A 12 10.32 15.08 -5.79
C SER A 12 11.20 14.88 -4.55
N SER A 13 11.40 15.93 -3.74
CA SER A 13 12.17 15.81 -2.48
C SER A 13 11.47 14.90 -1.47
N ALA A 14 10.17 15.08 -1.26
CA ALA A 14 9.39 14.26 -0.34
C ALA A 14 9.25 12.81 -0.82
N VAL A 15 9.15 12.60 -2.14
CA VAL A 15 9.19 11.26 -2.77
C VAL A 15 10.53 10.57 -2.51
N THR A 16 11.65 11.29 -2.67
CA THR A 16 12.98 10.75 -2.38
C THR A 16 13.16 10.44 -0.90
N ASP A 17 12.72 11.32 0.01
CA ASP A 17 12.73 11.06 1.44
C ASP A 17 11.98 9.75 1.78
N ARG A 18 10.78 9.57 1.21
CA ARG A 18 10.01 8.36 1.45
C ARG A 18 10.65 7.11 0.84
N ALA A 19 11.33 7.24 -0.30
CA ALA A 19 12.13 6.15 -0.86
C ALA A 19 13.23 5.71 0.10
N LEU A 20 13.94 6.67 0.74
CA LEU A 20 14.97 6.38 1.75
C LEU A 20 14.40 5.65 2.97
N PHE A 21 13.21 6.03 3.46
CA PHE A 21 12.55 5.32 4.56
C PHE A 21 12.18 3.86 4.21
N HIS A 22 12.02 3.53 2.94
CA HIS A 22 11.58 2.21 2.49
C HIS A 22 12.68 1.41 1.76
N LEU A 23 13.93 1.91 1.76
CA LEU A 23 15.08 1.16 1.27
C LEU A 23 15.39 -0.09 2.10
N ASP A 24 14.85 -0.19 3.30
CA ASP A 24 14.93 -1.38 4.14
C ASP A 24 13.85 -2.42 3.83
N ASN A 25 12.74 -2.03 3.18
CA ASN A 25 11.55 -2.86 3.00
C ASN A 25 11.24 -3.66 4.28
N ALA A 26 11.20 -4.99 4.19
CA ALA A 26 10.92 -5.93 5.28
C ALA A 26 12.19 -6.39 6.03
N TYR A 27 13.36 -5.78 5.79
CA TYR A 27 14.65 -6.34 6.16
C TYR A 27 15.39 -5.52 7.21
N TYR A 28 15.88 -6.22 8.24
CA TYR A 28 16.86 -5.69 9.15
C TYR A 28 18.26 -5.89 8.59
N ILE A 29 18.95 -4.77 8.37
CA ILE A 29 20.35 -4.76 7.92
C ILE A 29 21.15 -3.98 8.96
N PRO A 30 22.09 -4.62 9.67
CA PRO A 30 22.72 -4.01 10.86
C PRO A 30 23.62 -2.80 10.58
N ALA A 31 24.14 -2.69 9.35
CA ALA A 31 24.97 -1.56 8.95
C ALA A 31 24.54 -1.06 7.57
N VAL A 32 23.91 0.12 7.54
CA VAL A 32 23.46 0.77 6.30
C VAL A 32 23.79 2.26 6.34
N GLU A 33 24.09 2.78 5.17
CA GLU A 33 24.12 4.22 4.89
C GLU A 33 23.27 4.47 3.65
N PHE A 34 22.21 5.25 3.79
CA PHE A 34 21.34 5.63 2.70
C PHE A 34 21.45 7.12 2.42
N SER A 35 21.72 7.48 1.17
CA SER A 35 21.74 8.85 0.71
C SER A 35 20.87 9.04 -0.52
N GLY A 36 20.24 10.21 -0.65
CA GLY A 36 19.39 10.57 -1.78
C GLY A 36 19.69 11.97 -2.28
N ARG A 37 19.67 12.14 -3.60
CA ARG A 37 19.79 13.43 -4.26
C ARG A 37 18.69 13.57 -5.31
N VAL A 38 18.00 14.70 -5.31
CA VAL A 38 17.07 15.07 -6.37
C VAL A 38 17.81 15.92 -7.38
N CYS A 39 17.91 15.41 -8.60
CA CYS A 39 18.64 16.07 -9.68
C CYS A 39 17.66 16.89 -10.54
N LYS A 40 17.98 18.16 -10.79
CA LYS A 40 17.31 18.97 -11.78
C LYS A 40 17.75 18.52 -13.17
N THR A 41 16.78 18.31 -14.06
CA THR A 41 17.03 17.86 -15.44
C THR A 41 16.18 18.67 -16.42
N ASN A 42 16.37 18.45 -17.72
CA ASN A 42 15.57 19.12 -18.77
C ASN A 42 14.26 18.39 -19.08
N PHE A 43 13.92 17.33 -18.38
CA PHE A 43 12.68 16.59 -18.55
C PHE A 43 11.52 17.27 -17.84
N ALA A 44 10.29 16.85 -18.15
CA ALA A 44 9.12 17.23 -17.38
C ALA A 44 9.30 16.86 -15.90
N SER A 45 8.66 17.63 -15.01
CA SER A 45 8.76 17.39 -13.56
C SER A 45 8.20 16.02 -13.20
N ASN A 46 8.99 15.25 -12.46
CA ASN A 46 8.55 14.00 -11.86
C ASN A 46 8.00 14.28 -10.46
N THR A 47 6.82 13.74 -10.17
CA THR A 47 6.08 14.04 -8.96
C THR A 47 5.52 12.78 -8.30
N ALA A 48 4.42 12.92 -7.54
CA ALA A 48 3.79 11.84 -6.80
C ALA A 48 3.24 10.73 -7.71
N PHE A 49 3.49 9.51 -7.31
CA PHE A 49 2.87 8.30 -7.84
C PHE A 49 2.46 7.41 -6.66
N ARG A 50 1.53 6.48 -6.82
CA ARG A 50 1.06 5.57 -5.77
C ARG A 50 2.24 4.92 -5.04
N GLY A 51 2.32 5.08 -3.71
CA GLY A 51 3.46 4.64 -2.87
C GLY A 51 4.53 5.70 -2.62
N PHE A 52 4.49 6.83 -3.34
CA PHE A 52 5.22 8.08 -3.07
C PHE A 52 6.73 7.90 -2.80
N GLY A 53 7.42 7.05 -3.57
CA GLY A 53 8.85 6.73 -3.41
C GLY A 53 9.11 5.38 -2.72
N GLY A 54 8.16 4.85 -1.95
CA GLY A 54 8.24 3.49 -1.41
C GLY A 54 8.52 2.43 -2.48
N PRO A 55 7.84 2.47 -3.65
CA PRO A 55 8.11 1.54 -4.74
C PRO A 55 9.56 1.54 -5.20
N GLN A 56 10.15 2.71 -5.39
CA GLN A 56 11.54 2.85 -5.85
C GLN A 56 12.52 2.34 -4.78
N GLY A 57 12.31 2.69 -3.50
CA GLY A 57 13.14 2.21 -2.40
C GLY A 57 13.10 0.69 -2.26
N MET A 58 11.90 0.10 -2.27
CA MET A 58 11.73 -1.35 -2.15
C MET A 58 12.30 -2.10 -3.37
N LEU A 59 12.13 -1.56 -4.58
CA LEU A 59 12.70 -2.17 -5.78
C LEU A 59 14.24 -2.26 -5.70
N VAL A 60 14.89 -1.23 -5.17
CA VAL A 60 16.36 -1.22 -5.01
C VAL A 60 16.83 -2.31 -4.06
N ILE A 61 16.21 -2.46 -2.89
CA ILE A 61 16.65 -3.49 -1.93
C ILE A 61 16.33 -4.91 -2.42
N GLU A 62 15.21 -5.11 -3.12
CA GLU A 62 14.88 -6.40 -3.70
C GLU A 62 15.87 -6.81 -4.79
N GLU A 63 16.31 -5.85 -5.62
CA GLU A 63 17.40 -6.03 -6.59
C GLU A 63 18.71 -6.43 -5.89
N ILE A 64 19.08 -5.74 -4.81
CA ILE A 64 20.32 -6.02 -4.05
C ILE A 64 20.28 -7.42 -3.46
N LEU A 65 19.18 -7.81 -2.82
CA LEU A 65 19.06 -9.12 -2.17
C LEU A 65 19.04 -10.27 -3.19
N ASP A 66 18.42 -10.10 -4.36
CA ASP A 66 18.48 -11.10 -5.42
C ASP A 66 19.92 -11.27 -5.92
N ARG A 67 20.67 -10.18 -6.16
CA ARG A 67 22.09 -10.25 -6.57
C ARG A 67 22.94 -10.91 -5.51
N VAL A 68 22.75 -10.58 -4.24
CA VAL A 68 23.45 -11.23 -3.11
C VAL A 68 23.16 -12.73 -3.09
N ALA A 69 21.90 -13.13 -3.23
CA ALA A 69 21.48 -14.52 -3.26
C ALA A 69 22.18 -15.28 -4.39
N ARG A 70 22.18 -14.74 -5.60
CA ARG A 70 22.85 -15.35 -6.77
C ARG A 70 24.36 -15.43 -6.59
N ARG A 71 24.98 -14.40 -6.01
CA ARG A 71 26.42 -14.40 -5.72
C ARG A 71 26.82 -15.45 -4.69
N LEU A 72 25.95 -15.72 -3.72
CA LEU A 72 26.15 -16.74 -2.69
C LEU A 72 25.71 -18.14 -3.14
N GLY A 73 25.07 -18.28 -4.30
CA GLY A 73 24.48 -19.54 -4.76
C GLY A 73 23.29 -20.01 -3.90
N LEU A 74 22.60 -19.08 -3.24
CA LEU A 74 21.43 -19.33 -2.41
C LEU A 74 20.13 -18.97 -3.14
N PRO A 75 19.00 -19.64 -2.83
CA PRO A 75 17.71 -19.20 -3.31
C PRO A 75 17.37 -17.78 -2.77
N PRO A 76 16.86 -16.85 -3.62
CA PRO A 76 16.57 -15.49 -3.20
C PRO A 76 15.58 -15.40 -2.02
N GLU A 77 14.59 -16.29 -1.97
CA GLU A 77 13.62 -16.37 -0.87
C GLU A 77 14.28 -16.71 0.48
N VAL A 78 15.34 -17.50 0.48
CA VAL A 78 16.09 -17.84 1.70
C VAL A 78 16.86 -16.62 2.22
N VAL A 79 17.44 -15.83 1.32
CA VAL A 79 18.16 -14.61 1.71
C VAL A 79 17.18 -13.56 2.24
N ARG A 80 16.02 -13.39 1.60
CA ARG A 80 14.96 -12.50 2.09
C ARG A 80 14.52 -12.88 3.50
N GLU A 81 14.13 -14.13 3.71
CA GLU A 81 13.63 -14.63 4.98
C GLU A 81 14.64 -14.50 6.13
N ARG A 82 15.92 -14.72 5.86
CA ARG A 82 16.99 -14.58 6.86
C ARG A 82 17.18 -13.16 7.36
N ASN A 83 16.82 -12.17 6.54
CA ASN A 83 17.00 -10.76 6.85
C ASN A 83 15.73 -10.07 7.35
N PHE A 84 14.62 -10.78 7.59
CA PHE A 84 13.41 -10.14 8.11
C PHE A 84 13.63 -9.48 9.46
N TYR A 85 12.91 -8.38 9.67
CA TYR A 85 12.73 -7.83 11.02
C TYR A 85 12.13 -8.89 11.96
N ARG A 86 12.73 -9.11 13.11
CA ARG A 86 12.35 -10.19 14.03
C ARG A 86 12.36 -9.74 15.49
N GLY A 87 11.32 -10.18 16.23
CA GLY A 87 11.27 -10.04 17.68
C GLY A 87 11.21 -8.60 18.18
N ALA A 88 11.90 -8.36 19.29
CA ALA A 88 12.04 -7.05 19.93
C ALA A 88 13.51 -6.61 19.94
N GLY A 89 13.76 -5.34 20.22
CA GLY A 89 15.10 -4.78 20.30
C GLY A 89 15.69 -4.36 18.94
N GLU A 90 17.01 -4.46 18.79
CA GLU A 90 17.73 -3.93 17.62
C GLU A 90 17.24 -4.53 16.31
N THR A 91 17.01 -5.84 16.25
CA THR A 91 16.55 -6.55 15.05
C THR A 91 15.12 -6.24 14.66
N ASN A 92 14.42 -5.42 15.42
CA ASN A 92 13.06 -4.95 15.16
C ASN A 92 12.97 -3.43 14.99
N THR A 93 14.12 -2.76 14.89
CA THR A 93 14.22 -1.31 14.77
C THR A 93 14.73 -0.92 13.37
N THR A 94 14.03 0.01 12.73
CA THR A 94 14.40 0.52 11.40
C THR A 94 15.69 1.35 11.47
N HIS A 95 16.32 1.58 10.31
CA HIS A 95 17.51 2.42 10.20
C HIS A 95 17.30 3.87 10.67
N TYR A 96 16.06 4.34 10.72
CA TYR A 96 15.68 5.66 11.27
C TYR A 96 15.19 5.62 12.73
N GLY A 97 15.29 4.46 13.40
CA GLY A 97 15.06 4.32 14.83
C GLY A 97 13.61 4.02 15.25
N GLN A 98 12.70 3.71 14.32
CA GLN A 98 11.34 3.30 14.66
C GLN A 98 11.28 1.79 14.87
N GLU A 99 10.73 1.35 16.01
CA GLU A 99 10.36 -0.04 16.23
C GLU A 99 9.16 -0.43 15.36
N ILE A 100 9.21 -1.64 14.81
CA ILE A 100 8.13 -2.18 13.97
C ILE A 100 6.98 -2.74 14.81
N GLY A 101 7.23 -3.03 16.08
CA GLY A 101 6.26 -3.68 16.97
C GLY A 101 6.11 -5.17 16.65
N ASN A 102 4.91 -5.72 16.81
CA ASN A 102 4.65 -7.13 16.47
C ASN A 102 4.69 -7.31 14.95
N SER A 103 5.82 -7.77 14.44
CA SER A 103 5.99 -8.05 13.03
C SER A 103 5.20 -9.29 12.62
N VAL A 104 4.30 -9.14 11.65
CA VAL A 104 3.54 -10.23 11.05
C VAL A 104 4.23 -10.82 9.81
N LEU A 105 5.43 -10.33 9.47
CA LEU A 105 6.14 -10.70 8.23
C LEU A 105 6.43 -12.20 8.13
N GLN A 106 6.91 -12.80 9.21
CA GLN A 106 7.20 -14.25 9.23
C GLN A 106 5.93 -15.08 9.03
N THR A 107 4.86 -14.72 9.73
CA THR A 107 3.55 -15.39 9.60
C THR A 107 2.99 -15.28 8.18
N LEU A 108 3.00 -14.07 7.60
CA LEU A 108 2.58 -13.84 6.21
C LEU A 108 3.39 -14.69 5.22
N TRP A 109 4.69 -14.74 5.41
CA TRP A 109 5.62 -15.46 4.54
C TRP A 109 5.41 -16.97 4.58
N GLU A 110 5.38 -17.56 5.77
CA GLU A 110 5.18 -19.00 5.96
C GLU A 110 3.80 -19.44 5.48
N GLU A 111 2.76 -18.70 5.85
CA GLU A 111 1.40 -19.01 5.43
C GLU A 111 1.22 -18.90 3.92
N LEU A 112 1.75 -17.85 3.30
CA LEU A 112 1.68 -17.69 1.85
C LEU A 112 2.48 -18.76 1.11
N LYS A 113 3.68 -19.12 1.57
CA LYS A 113 4.44 -20.26 1.00
C LYS A 113 3.64 -21.55 1.04
N ARG A 114 2.98 -21.81 2.16
CA ARG A 114 2.15 -23.01 2.35
C ARG A 114 0.91 -23.00 1.45
N THR A 115 0.12 -21.92 1.48
CA THR A 115 -1.16 -21.82 0.77
C THR A 115 -1.01 -21.71 -0.74
N SER A 116 0.07 -21.09 -1.23
CA SER A 116 0.38 -21.02 -2.66
C SER A 116 1.03 -22.30 -3.21
N GLY A 117 1.45 -23.25 -2.36
CA GLY A 117 2.22 -24.41 -2.79
C GLY A 117 3.59 -24.05 -3.36
N PHE A 118 4.24 -23.02 -2.80
CA PHE A 118 5.47 -22.43 -3.33
C PHE A 118 6.57 -23.45 -3.62
N ASP A 119 6.91 -24.30 -2.66
CA ASP A 119 8.01 -25.24 -2.78
C ASP A 119 7.74 -26.37 -3.81
N GLU A 120 6.48 -26.80 -3.94
CA GLU A 120 6.06 -27.78 -4.95
C GLU A 120 6.10 -27.16 -6.35
N ARG A 121 5.59 -25.97 -6.50
CA ARG A 121 5.63 -25.21 -7.77
C ARG A 121 7.07 -24.93 -8.20
N ARG A 122 7.96 -24.57 -7.26
CA ARG A 122 9.40 -24.38 -7.53
C ARG A 122 10.01 -25.63 -8.15
N ARG A 123 9.73 -26.82 -7.59
CA ARG A 123 10.21 -28.10 -8.13
C ARG A 123 9.61 -28.42 -9.49
N ALA A 124 8.31 -28.21 -9.66
CA ALA A 124 7.61 -28.43 -10.93
C ALA A 124 8.16 -27.52 -12.04
N ILE A 125 8.39 -26.24 -11.76
CA ILE A 125 8.97 -25.27 -12.67
C ILE A 125 10.39 -25.65 -13.06
N ALA A 126 11.21 -26.08 -12.11
CA ALA A 126 12.57 -26.53 -12.41
C ALA A 126 12.58 -27.76 -13.37
N ASN A 127 11.65 -28.69 -13.19
CA ASN A 127 11.48 -29.83 -14.09
C ASN A 127 10.99 -29.39 -15.47
N TRP A 128 9.99 -28.51 -15.51
CA TRP A 128 9.43 -27.97 -16.75
C TRP A 128 10.51 -27.20 -17.53
N ASN A 129 11.29 -26.37 -16.87
CA ASN A 129 12.37 -25.58 -17.47
C ASN A 129 13.47 -26.44 -18.10
N ARG A 130 13.77 -27.63 -17.53
CA ARG A 130 14.72 -28.57 -18.14
C ARG A 130 14.19 -29.18 -19.43
N ALA A 131 12.88 -29.41 -19.52
CA ALA A 131 12.26 -30.01 -20.69
C ALA A 131 11.96 -29.00 -21.82
N GLN A 132 11.91 -27.70 -21.52
CA GLN A 132 11.59 -26.65 -22.48
C GLN A 132 12.86 -25.91 -22.92
N LEU A 133 13.02 -25.75 -24.23
CA LEU A 133 14.17 -25.04 -24.80
C LEU A 133 13.90 -23.54 -24.94
N HIS A 134 12.73 -23.18 -25.44
CA HIS A 134 12.41 -21.82 -25.90
C HIS A 134 11.53 -21.02 -24.96
N ARG A 135 10.92 -21.67 -23.98
CA ARG A 135 10.11 -21.02 -22.95
C ARG A 135 10.63 -21.40 -21.59
N LYS A 136 10.60 -20.45 -20.69
CA LYS A 136 10.99 -20.66 -19.28
C LYS A 136 9.97 -20.06 -18.36
N ARG A 137 9.76 -20.72 -17.24
CA ARG A 137 8.94 -20.21 -16.12
C ARG A 137 9.83 -19.73 -15.00
N GLY A 138 9.34 -18.73 -14.29
CA GLY A 138 9.96 -18.24 -13.08
C GLY A 138 8.93 -18.11 -11.96
N LEU A 139 9.42 -18.26 -10.74
CA LEU A 139 8.62 -18.14 -9.52
C LEU A 139 9.39 -17.28 -8.52
N ALA A 140 8.72 -16.29 -7.95
CA ALA A 140 9.31 -15.49 -6.89
C ALA A 140 8.28 -15.17 -5.81
N ILE A 141 8.77 -14.99 -4.59
CA ILE A 141 8.03 -14.46 -3.45
C ILE A 141 8.75 -13.20 -2.95
N THR A 142 8.00 -12.11 -2.74
CA THR A 142 8.53 -10.87 -2.15
C THR A 142 7.61 -10.34 -1.06
N PRO A 143 8.17 -9.76 0.02
CA PRO A 143 7.40 -9.12 1.09
C PRO A 143 7.23 -7.63 0.80
N VAL A 144 6.28 -7.02 1.51
CA VAL A 144 6.12 -5.56 1.61
C VAL A 144 5.93 -5.19 3.07
N LYS A 145 6.66 -4.16 3.54
CA LYS A 145 6.42 -3.44 4.79
C LYS A 145 6.32 -1.95 4.45
N PHE A 146 5.14 -1.40 4.52
CA PHE A 146 4.90 -0.01 4.14
C PHE A 146 4.41 0.83 5.31
N GLY A 147 5.08 1.95 5.57
CA GLY A 147 4.73 2.87 6.66
C GLY A 147 3.53 3.74 6.30
N ILE A 148 2.56 3.81 7.21
CA ILE A 148 1.32 4.55 7.03
C ILE A 148 1.36 5.82 7.88
N SER A 149 1.46 6.95 7.23
CA SER A 149 1.30 8.36 7.61
C SER A 149 1.94 9.25 6.54
N PHE A 150 1.60 10.52 6.51
CA PHE A 150 2.48 11.50 5.85
C PHE A 150 3.80 11.61 6.61
N THR A 151 4.91 11.62 5.91
CA THR A 151 6.24 11.87 6.48
C THR A 151 6.41 13.32 6.96
N THR A 152 5.54 14.21 6.47
CA THR A 152 5.38 15.59 6.97
C THR A 152 4.33 15.58 8.08
N THR A 153 4.78 15.52 9.32
CA THR A 153 3.93 15.35 10.52
C THR A 153 2.70 16.26 10.58
N PRO A 154 2.77 17.58 10.27
CA PRO A 154 1.60 18.46 10.30
C PRO A 154 0.45 18.05 9.38
N LEU A 155 0.67 17.20 8.36
CA LEU A 155 -0.39 16.75 7.44
C LEU A 155 -1.24 15.60 7.99
N ASN A 156 -0.93 15.08 9.18
CA ASN A 156 -1.62 13.91 9.72
C ASN A 156 -2.80 14.29 10.63
N HIS A 157 -3.80 14.99 10.08
CA HIS A 157 -5.03 15.35 10.77
C HIS A 157 -6.22 15.46 9.82
N ALA A 158 -7.44 15.41 10.38
CA ALA A 158 -8.67 15.65 9.66
C ALA A 158 -9.77 16.20 10.57
N GLY A 159 -10.74 16.89 9.98
CA GLY A 159 -11.97 17.34 10.61
C GLY A 159 -13.19 16.62 10.03
N ALA A 160 -14.29 16.65 10.79
CA ALA A 160 -15.60 16.15 10.35
C ALA A 160 -16.74 16.97 10.94
N LEU A 161 -17.92 16.91 10.30
CA LEU A 161 -19.17 17.44 10.80
C LEU A 161 -20.26 16.41 10.59
N VAL A 162 -20.94 16.02 11.67
CA VAL A 162 -22.07 15.08 11.64
C VAL A 162 -23.32 15.78 12.14
N LEU A 163 -24.41 15.64 11.37
CA LEU A 163 -25.72 16.23 11.66
C LEU A 163 -26.76 15.11 11.70
N LEU A 164 -27.65 15.15 12.70
CA LEU A 164 -28.81 14.26 12.81
C LEU A 164 -30.06 15.05 12.49
N PHE A 165 -30.95 14.48 11.69
CA PHE A 165 -32.21 15.10 11.32
C PHE A 165 -33.39 14.45 12.09
N LEU A 166 -34.53 15.15 12.18
CA LEU A 166 -35.70 14.72 12.96
C LEU A 166 -36.38 13.44 12.43
N ASP A 167 -36.05 13.05 11.21
CA ASP A 167 -36.51 11.79 10.62
C ASP A 167 -35.56 10.60 10.93
N GLY A 168 -34.48 10.84 11.67
CA GLY A 168 -33.47 9.85 12.02
C GLY A 168 -32.38 9.69 10.97
N SER A 169 -32.40 10.47 9.88
CA SER A 169 -31.33 10.46 8.90
C SER A 169 -30.11 11.19 9.43
N VAL A 170 -28.92 10.81 8.90
CA VAL A 170 -27.61 11.31 9.31
C VAL A 170 -26.88 11.87 8.10
N GLN A 171 -26.42 13.10 8.21
CA GLN A 171 -25.51 13.70 7.23
C GLN A 171 -24.10 13.71 7.78
N VAL A 172 -23.16 13.21 6.98
CA VAL A 172 -21.73 13.19 7.31
C VAL A 172 -20.95 14.03 6.31
N ASN A 173 -20.18 14.99 6.81
CA ASN A 173 -19.24 15.79 6.03
C ASN A 173 -17.83 15.49 6.55
N HIS A 174 -16.92 15.21 5.64
CA HIS A 174 -15.50 15.03 5.92
C HIS A 174 -14.66 15.56 4.75
N GLY A 175 -13.35 15.75 4.96
CA GLY A 175 -12.48 16.36 3.97
C GLY A 175 -11.78 15.38 3.03
N GLY A 176 -11.98 14.07 3.19
CA GLY A 176 -11.39 13.06 2.30
C GLY A 176 -12.04 13.06 0.91
N THR A 177 -11.21 13.13 -0.13
CA THR A 177 -11.66 13.08 -1.52
C THR A 177 -11.87 11.64 -1.97
N GLU A 178 -13.02 11.32 -2.57
CA GLU A 178 -13.27 10.04 -3.22
C GLU A 178 -12.64 10.03 -4.60
N MET A 179 -11.76 9.05 -4.85
CA MET A 179 -11.03 8.83 -6.11
C MET A 179 -11.26 7.41 -6.66
N GLY A 180 -12.30 6.72 -6.15
CA GLY A 180 -12.56 5.30 -6.45
C GLY A 180 -11.99 4.33 -5.42
N GLN A 181 -11.32 4.82 -4.35
CA GLN A 181 -10.74 4.00 -3.29
C GLN A 181 -11.76 3.60 -2.20
N GLY A 182 -13.00 4.08 -2.27
CA GLY A 182 -14.07 3.71 -1.36
C GLY A 182 -14.03 4.41 0.00
N VAL A 183 -13.41 5.59 0.12
CA VAL A 183 -13.34 6.33 1.39
C VAL A 183 -14.72 6.70 1.89
N HIS A 184 -15.64 7.16 1.03
CA HIS A 184 -17.02 7.50 1.43
C HIS A 184 -17.77 6.27 1.96
N THR A 185 -17.57 5.10 1.35
CA THR A 185 -18.18 3.84 1.79
C THR A 185 -17.66 3.41 3.18
N ASN A 186 -16.36 3.58 3.43
CA ASN A 186 -15.78 3.29 4.74
C ASN A 186 -16.27 4.28 5.81
N ILE A 187 -16.32 5.57 5.50
CA ILE A 187 -16.85 6.61 6.40
C ILE A 187 -18.32 6.35 6.75
N MET A 188 -19.13 5.96 5.76
CA MET A 188 -20.53 5.56 6.00
C MET A 188 -20.61 4.37 6.96
N ALA A 189 -19.77 3.35 6.78
CA ALA A 189 -19.74 2.18 7.65
C ALA A 189 -19.32 2.54 9.08
N ILE A 190 -18.32 3.42 9.24
CA ILE A 190 -17.88 3.91 10.54
C ILE A 190 -19.00 4.68 11.24
N ALA A 191 -19.62 5.67 10.58
CA ALA A 191 -20.71 6.44 11.16
C ALA A 191 -21.92 5.56 11.53
N ALA A 192 -22.26 4.57 10.70
CA ALA A 192 -23.33 3.61 10.96
C ALA A 192 -23.07 2.81 12.24
N ASN A 193 -21.85 2.29 12.39
CA ASN A 193 -21.45 1.55 13.57
C ASN A 193 -21.44 2.40 14.83
N GLU A 194 -20.84 3.59 14.77
CA GLU A 194 -20.72 4.49 15.93
C GLU A 194 -22.09 5.02 16.42
N LEU A 195 -23.02 5.29 15.52
CA LEU A 195 -24.36 5.78 15.88
C LEU A 195 -25.38 4.66 16.10
N GLY A 196 -25.08 3.42 15.73
CA GLY A 196 -26.00 2.30 15.78
C GLY A 196 -27.18 2.42 14.81
N VAL A 197 -26.94 2.99 13.62
CA VAL A 197 -27.91 3.14 12.54
C VAL A 197 -27.57 2.31 11.33
N THR A 198 -28.54 2.03 10.46
CA THR A 198 -28.25 1.36 9.19
C THR A 198 -27.61 2.32 8.20
N LYS A 199 -26.83 1.78 7.25
CA LYS A 199 -26.15 2.59 6.23
C LYS A 199 -27.13 3.41 5.38
N ASP A 200 -28.32 2.91 5.15
CA ASP A 200 -29.37 3.59 4.36
C ASP A 200 -29.84 4.91 5.00
N ASN A 201 -29.65 5.05 6.32
CA ASN A 201 -29.95 6.28 7.03
C ASN A 201 -28.85 7.34 6.92
N ILE A 202 -27.70 7.01 6.30
CA ILE A 202 -26.54 7.90 6.25
C ILE A 202 -26.33 8.43 4.85
N ARG A 203 -26.12 9.74 4.76
CA ARG A 203 -25.69 10.42 3.56
C ARG A 203 -24.33 11.07 3.78
N VAL A 204 -23.31 10.53 3.12
CA VAL A 204 -22.00 11.19 3.02
C VAL A 204 -22.09 12.24 1.94
N MET A 205 -21.72 13.47 2.26
CA MET A 205 -21.80 14.60 1.35
C MET A 205 -20.53 14.68 0.46
N PRO A 206 -20.67 15.20 -0.75
CA PRO A 206 -19.49 15.51 -1.56
C PRO A 206 -18.50 16.41 -0.82
N THR A 207 -17.22 16.13 -0.97
CA THR A 207 -16.14 16.92 -0.36
C THR A 207 -16.08 18.30 -0.99
N SER A 208 -16.08 19.34 -0.14
CA SER A 208 -16.03 20.74 -0.54
C SER A 208 -15.35 21.56 0.54
N THR A 209 -14.58 22.59 0.14
CA THR A 209 -13.78 23.44 1.03
C THR A 209 -14.60 24.34 1.95
N ASP A 210 -15.89 24.49 1.69
CA ASP A 210 -16.83 25.29 2.50
C ASP A 210 -17.44 24.53 3.69
N LYS A 211 -17.19 23.21 3.81
CA LYS A 211 -17.91 22.36 4.79
C LYS A 211 -17.06 21.90 5.96
N VAL A 212 -15.83 21.52 5.70
CA VAL A 212 -14.93 20.95 6.73
C VAL A 212 -13.58 21.65 6.68
N PRO A 213 -13.27 22.45 7.68
CA PRO A 213 -11.97 23.10 7.78
C PRO A 213 -10.89 22.11 8.23
N ASN A 214 -9.62 22.51 7.99
CA ASN A 214 -8.45 21.85 8.57
C ASN A 214 -8.33 20.35 8.22
N THR A 215 -8.52 20.03 6.95
CA THR A 215 -8.28 18.68 6.42
C THR A 215 -7.03 18.67 5.57
N SER A 216 -6.21 17.65 5.73
CA SER A 216 -5.04 17.40 4.91
C SER A 216 -5.42 16.85 3.53
N ALA A 217 -4.47 16.86 2.60
CA ALA A 217 -4.61 16.22 1.30
C ALA A 217 -4.98 14.74 1.45
N THR A 218 -5.78 14.21 0.50
CA THR A 218 -6.14 12.80 0.48
C THR A 218 -5.04 12.00 -0.19
N ALA A 219 -4.06 11.56 0.60
CA ALA A 219 -2.88 10.81 0.17
C ALA A 219 -2.34 9.93 1.31
N ALA A 220 -1.16 9.33 1.14
CA ALA A 220 -0.44 8.52 2.14
C ALA A 220 -1.25 7.33 2.69
N SER A 221 -2.26 6.89 1.96
CA SER A 221 -3.17 5.78 2.31
C SER A 221 -3.94 5.94 3.64
N CYS A 222 -3.84 7.09 4.30
CA CYS A 222 -4.44 7.35 5.62
C CYS A 222 -5.83 8.01 5.56
N GLY A 223 -6.47 8.07 4.40
CA GLY A 223 -7.76 8.76 4.23
C GLY A 223 -8.86 8.23 5.14
N THR A 224 -9.02 6.92 5.26
CA THR A 224 -9.99 6.29 6.19
C THR A 224 -9.56 6.47 7.63
N ASP A 225 -8.27 6.35 7.95
CA ASP A 225 -7.76 6.50 9.31
C ASP A 225 -8.03 7.90 9.87
N LEU A 226 -7.67 8.94 9.11
CA LEU A 226 -7.82 10.33 9.55
C LEU A 226 -9.29 10.77 9.58
N ASN A 227 -9.97 10.63 8.43
CA ASN A 227 -11.36 11.10 8.31
C ASN A 227 -12.33 10.21 9.12
N GLY A 228 -12.10 8.89 9.16
CA GLY A 228 -12.89 7.97 9.95
C GLY A 228 -12.78 8.23 11.45
N ALA A 229 -11.58 8.48 11.96
CA ALA A 229 -11.39 8.84 13.35
C ALA A 229 -12.01 10.21 13.70
N ALA A 230 -11.93 11.20 12.79
CA ALA A 230 -12.61 12.48 12.97
C ALA A 230 -14.14 12.32 13.02
N VAL A 231 -14.72 11.50 12.13
CA VAL A 231 -16.15 11.17 12.14
C VAL A 231 -16.55 10.44 13.41
N LYS A 232 -15.73 9.45 13.83
CA LYS A 232 -15.96 8.75 15.11
C LYS A 232 -16.00 9.74 16.27
N ASN A 233 -15.07 10.67 16.37
CA ASN A 233 -15.04 11.66 17.45
C ASN A 233 -16.29 12.55 17.45
N ALA A 234 -16.83 12.92 16.29
CA ALA A 234 -18.10 13.62 16.18
C ALA A 234 -19.29 12.74 16.65
N CYS A 235 -19.30 11.47 16.26
CA CYS A 235 -20.34 10.51 16.67
C CYS A 235 -20.29 10.25 18.18
N ASP A 236 -19.10 10.16 18.79
CA ASP A 236 -18.93 9.99 20.25
C ASP A 236 -19.56 11.16 21.02
N VAL A 237 -19.39 12.40 20.57
CA VAL A 237 -20.02 13.59 21.15
C VAL A 237 -21.56 13.49 21.04
N LEU A 238 -22.08 13.09 19.89
CA LEU A 238 -23.51 12.92 19.69
C LEU A 238 -24.07 11.80 20.57
N ARG A 239 -23.41 10.66 20.63
CA ARG A 239 -23.76 9.53 21.48
C ARG A 239 -23.82 9.93 22.97
N ALA A 240 -22.81 10.67 23.43
CA ALA A 240 -22.78 11.14 24.82
C ALA A 240 -23.96 12.05 25.14
N ARG A 241 -24.44 12.86 24.18
CA ARG A 241 -25.64 13.71 24.35
C ARG A 241 -26.94 12.93 24.26
N LEU A 242 -27.05 11.95 23.36
CA LEU A 242 -28.29 11.17 23.15
C LEU A 242 -28.51 10.10 24.21
N THR A 243 -27.47 9.54 24.81
CA THR A 243 -27.60 8.46 25.80
C THR A 243 -28.43 8.82 27.03
N PRO A 244 -28.28 10.01 27.66
CA PRO A 244 -29.14 10.42 28.75
C PRO A 244 -30.62 10.56 28.35
N VAL A 245 -30.89 11.09 27.15
CA VAL A 245 -32.26 11.22 26.60
C VAL A 245 -32.90 9.85 26.40
N ALA A 246 -32.15 8.93 25.79
CA ALA A 246 -32.57 7.54 25.63
C ALA A 246 -32.86 6.87 26.99
N ALA A 247 -31.98 7.10 27.99
CA ALA A 247 -32.20 6.59 29.35
C ALA A 247 -33.50 7.10 29.98
N ALA A 248 -33.85 8.36 29.78
CA ALA A 248 -35.13 8.94 30.27
C ALA A 248 -36.31 8.30 29.57
N ILE A 249 -36.33 8.16 28.25
CA ILE A 249 -37.38 7.52 27.47
C ILE A 249 -37.60 6.07 27.93
N LEU A 250 -36.51 5.29 27.99
CA LEU A 250 -36.54 3.86 28.33
C LEU A 250 -36.92 3.64 29.81
N SER A 251 -36.51 4.54 30.72
CA SER A 251 -36.91 4.50 32.12
C SER A 251 -38.43 4.69 32.32
N ALA A 252 -39.05 5.58 31.54
CA ALA A 252 -40.49 5.79 31.56
C ALA A 252 -41.26 4.54 31.07
N GLN A 253 -40.73 3.87 30.03
CA GLN A 253 -41.29 2.62 29.50
C GLN A 253 -41.15 1.44 30.48
N ALA A 254 -39.95 1.28 31.07
CA ALA A 254 -39.63 0.21 32.01
C ALA A 254 -40.28 0.40 33.38
N LYS A 255 -40.93 1.55 33.65
CA LYS A 255 -41.44 1.96 34.98
C LYS A 255 -40.37 1.85 36.07
N GLY A 256 -39.11 2.08 35.73
CA GLY A 256 -37.96 1.98 36.61
C GLY A 256 -36.75 2.66 36.02
N LYS A 257 -35.73 2.98 36.84
CA LYS A 257 -34.53 3.69 36.39
C LYS A 257 -33.67 2.79 35.50
N VAL A 258 -33.44 3.20 34.27
CA VAL A 258 -32.48 2.59 33.32
C VAL A 258 -31.15 3.33 33.40
N SER A 259 -30.05 2.60 33.61
CA SER A 259 -28.71 3.17 33.64
C SER A 259 -28.15 3.40 32.22
N ALA A 260 -27.43 4.48 32.05
CA ALA A 260 -26.88 4.89 30.74
C ALA A 260 -25.91 3.86 30.12
N ASP A 261 -25.20 3.13 30.96
CA ASP A 261 -24.24 2.08 30.55
C ASP A 261 -24.92 0.82 29.96
N LYS A 262 -26.23 0.66 30.21
CA LYS A 262 -27.04 -0.45 29.66
C LYS A 262 -27.74 -0.11 28.34
N ILE A 263 -27.52 1.09 27.81
CA ILE A 263 -28.20 1.52 26.60
C ILE A 263 -27.36 1.11 25.36
N VAL A 264 -28.02 0.36 24.50
CA VAL A 264 -27.48 -0.10 23.21
C VAL A 264 -28.19 0.63 22.09
N PHE A 265 -27.42 1.13 21.15
CA PHE A 265 -27.88 1.67 19.87
C PHE A 265 -27.49 0.70 18.78
N GLU A 266 -28.42 0.13 18.07
CA GLU A 266 -28.17 -0.87 17.04
C GLU A 266 -29.30 -0.90 16.00
N ALA A 267 -28.96 -0.93 14.74
CA ALA A 267 -29.88 -1.08 13.61
C ALA A 267 -31.11 -0.16 13.69
N ASN A 268 -30.89 1.16 13.93
CA ASN A 268 -31.91 2.20 14.11
C ASN A 268 -32.76 2.07 15.38
N ARG A 269 -32.47 1.12 16.27
CA ARG A 269 -33.13 0.93 17.55
C ARG A 269 -32.25 1.37 18.71
N VAL A 270 -32.89 1.75 19.82
CA VAL A 270 -32.23 2.06 21.08
C VAL A 270 -32.93 1.27 22.15
N PHE A 271 -32.22 0.39 22.86
CA PHE A 271 -32.82 -0.54 23.81
C PHE A 271 -31.93 -0.78 25.02
N VAL A 272 -32.50 -1.43 26.04
CA VAL A 272 -31.76 -1.83 27.22
C VAL A 272 -31.12 -3.19 27.01
N ALA A 273 -29.79 -3.32 27.22
CA ALA A 273 -29.04 -4.54 26.95
C ALA A 273 -29.64 -5.80 27.63
N ASP A 274 -30.02 -5.69 28.90
CA ASP A 274 -30.57 -6.80 29.69
C ASP A 274 -32.10 -7.00 29.48
N ALA A 275 -32.77 -6.10 28.74
CA ALA A 275 -34.23 -6.13 28.49
C ALA A 275 -34.53 -5.56 27.09
N PRO A 276 -34.18 -6.27 25.98
CA PRO A 276 -34.30 -5.74 24.62
C PRO A 276 -35.69 -5.35 24.16
N ASP A 277 -36.71 -5.83 24.83
CA ASP A 277 -38.11 -5.46 24.59
C ASP A 277 -38.45 -4.03 25.06
N VAL A 278 -37.63 -3.48 25.99
CA VAL A 278 -37.68 -2.07 26.40
C VAL A 278 -36.87 -1.27 25.41
N GLN A 279 -37.53 -0.78 24.36
CA GLN A 279 -36.86 -0.15 23.20
C GLN A 279 -37.60 1.07 22.67
N THR A 280 -36.86 1.92 21.99
CA THR A 280 -37.38 3.05 21.22
C THR A 280 -36.64 3.16 19.89
N SER A 281 -37.06 4.01 18.95
CA SER A 281 -36.33 4.23 17.72
C SER A 281 -35.23 5.28 17.91
N PHE A 282 -34.14 5.17 17.11
CA PHE A 282 -33.13 6.22 17.05
C PHE A 282 -33.75 7.58 16.71
N ARG A 283 -34.69 7.58 15.76
CA ARG A 283 -35.46 8.79 15.38
C ARG A 283 -36.15 9.46 16.57
N ASP A 284 -36.82 8.70 17.42
CA ASP A 284 -37.56 9.26 18.54
C ASP A 284 -36.64 9.83 19.62
N VAL A 285 -35.46 9.21 19.84
CA VAL A 285 -34.40 9.78 20.69
C VAL A 285 -33.87 11.11 20.12
N VAL A 286 -33.64 11.20 18.82
CA VAL A 286 -33.19 12.45 18.16
C VAL A 286 -34.26 13.55 18.28
N ARG A 287 -35.54 13.21 18.04
CA ARG A 287 -36.68 14.14 18.20
C ARG A 287 -36.81 14.68 19.62
N GLN A 288 -36.70 13.79 20.59
CA GLN A 288 -36.78 14.18 22.01
C GLN A 288 -35.60 15.10 22.39
N ALA A 289 -34.38 14.74 21.99
CA ALA A 289 -33.17 15.55 22.21
C ALA A 289 -33.35 16.96 21.62
N HIS A 290 -33.83 17.06 20.38
CA HIS A 290 -34.10 18.33 19.73
C HIS A 290 -35.19 19.14 20.49
N GLY A 291 -36.28 18.50 20.93
CA GLY A 291 -37.33 19.12 21.73
C GLY A 291 -36.83 19.67 23.09
N GLU A 292 -35.83 18.98 23.66
CA GLU A 292 -35.12 19.40 24.88
C GLU A 292 -34.04 20.45 24.59
N ARG A 293 -33.90 20.92 23.37
CA ARG A 293 -32.88 21.89 22.92
C ARG A 293 -31.44 21.40 23.09
N ILE A 294 -31.23 20.08 22.97
CA ILE A 294 -29.92 19.45 22.92
C ILE A 294 -29.43 19.47 21.48
N SER A 295 -28.19 19.92 21.26
CA SER A 295 -27.64 19.99 19.91
C SER A 295 -27.46 18.60 19.29
N VAL A 296 -28.08 18.39 18.14
CA VAL A 296 -28.06 17.16 17.33
C VAL A 296 -27.06 17.24 16.19
N SER A 297 -26.05 18.11 16.33
CA SER A 297 -24.90 18.20 15.43
C SER A 297 -23.59 18.29 16.23
N ALA A 298 -22.51 17.75 15.70
CA ALA A 298 -21.20 17.85 16.31
C ALA A 298 -20.09 17.89 15.26
N THR A 299 -19.04 18.65 15.54
CA THR A 299 -17.76 18.57 14.84
C THR A 299 -16.87 17.55 15.51
N GLY A 300 -16.03 16.88 14.73
CA GLY A 300 -14.97 16.02 15.21
C GLY A 300 -13.63 16.42 14.61
N TYR A 301 -12.58 16.20 15.36
CA TYR A 301 -11.22 16.42 14.91
C TYR A 301 -10.32 15.29 15.36
N TYR A 302 -9.40 14.89 14.50
CA TYR A 302 -8.42 13.85 14.79
C TYR A 302 -7.04 14.28 14.32
N ARG A 303 -6.03 13.96 15.07
CA ARG A 303 -4.63 14.02 14.69
C ARG A 303 -3.98 12.69 15.04
N THR A 304 -3.12 12.18 14.16
CA THR A 304 -2.40 10.93 14.42
C THR A 304 -1.44 11.11 15.61
N PRO A 305 -1.55 10.26 16.64
CA PRO A 305 -0.70 10.38 17.83
C PRO A 305 0.72 9.87 17.58
N ASP A 306 1.65 10.32 18.42
CA ASP A 306 3.01 9.76 18.61
C ASP A 306 3.87 9.66 17.35
N ILE A 307 3.61 10.45 16.32
CA ILE A 307 4.44 10.52 15.13
C ILE A 307 5.34 11.76 15.17
N TYR A 308 6.62 11.56 14.85
CA TYR A 308 7.62 12.61 14.79
C TYR A 308 8.82 12.18 13.94
N TYR A 309 9.55 13.13 13.38
CA TYR A 309 10.81 12.87 12.69
C TYR A 309 11.74 14.06 12.77
N ASP A 310 12.95 13.83 13.26
CA ASP A 310 14.05 14.81 13.29
C ASP A 310 14.89 14.61 12.01
N ARG A 311 14.80 15.57 11.09
CA ARG A 311 15.50 15.51 9.80
C ARG A 311 17.02 15.64 9.94
N ASP A 312 17.49 16.43 10.90
CA ASP A 312 18.92 16.71 11.10
C ASP A 312 19.62 15.45 11.64
N ARG A 313 18.94 14.70 12.47
CA ARG A 313 19.44 13.46 13.05
C ARG A 313 19.11 12.22 12.22
N GLY A 314 18.19 12.33 11.27
CA GLY A 314 17.67 11.19 10.50
C GLY A 314 16.98 10.15 11.38
N ARG A 315 16.33 10.57 12.48
CA ARG A 315 15.76 9.67 13.50
C ARG A 315 14.35 10.09 13.88
N GLY A 316 13.49 9.07 14.18
CA GLY A 316 12.15 9.32 14.67
C GLY A 316 11.21 8.17 14.45
N ARG A 317 9.92 8.47 14.64
CA ARG A 317 8.78 7.60 14.39
C ARG A 317 7.86 8.27 13.36
N PRO A 318 8.24 8.30 12.05
CA PRO A 318 7.47 8.99 11.03
C PRO A 318 6.15 8.30 10.69
N PHE A 319 6.00 7.00 10.98
CA PHE A 319 4.82 6.20 10.64
C PHE A 319 4.04 5.79 11.88
N TYR A 320 2.72 5.85 11.78
CA TYR A 320 1.84 5.43 12.86
C TYR A 320 1.88 3.91 13.05
N TYR A 321 1.81 3.18 11.92
CA TYR A 321 1.97 1.74 11.87
C TYR A 321 2.53 1.30 10.50
N PHE A 322 2.78 0.00 10.36
CA PHE A 322 3.17 -0.60 9.09
C PHE A 322 2.08 -1.54 8.58
N ALA A 323 1.73 -1.38 7.30
CA ALA A 323 0.95 -2.35 6.56
C ALA A 323 1.91 -3.35 5.89
N CYS A 324 1.66 -4.65 6.09
CA CYS A 324 2.52 -5.71 5.59
C CYS A 324 1.75 -6.62 4.63
N GLY A 325 2.47 -7.20 3.68
CA GLY A 325 1.95 -8.18 2.75
C GLY A 325 3.05 -8.99 2.12
N ALA A 326 2.68 -10.08 1.46
CA ALA A 326 3.58 -10.84 0.61
C ALA A 326 2.84 -11.31 -0.66
N ALA A 327 3.59 -11.48 -1.75
CA ALA A 327 3.05 -11.99 -3.00
C ALA A 327 3.97 -13.06 -3.59
N VAL A 328 3.35 -14.13 -4.11
CA VAL A 328 4.00 -15.15 -4.95
C VAL A 328 3.52 -14.95 -6.37
N SER A 329 4.45 -14.77 -7.31
CA SER A 329 4.14 -14.64 -8.73
C SER A 329 4.83 -15.74 -9.53
N GLU A 330 4.07 -16.35 -10.46
CA GLU A 330 4.57 -17.29 -11.47
C GLU A 330 4.38 -16.68 -12.85
N VAL A 331 5.45 -16.66 -13.63
CA VAL A 331 5.45 -16.14 -14.99
C VAL A 331 5.97 -17.17 -15.98
N GLU A 332 5.60 -17.01 -17.25
CA GLU A 332 6.18 -17.71 -18.39
C GLU A 332 6.74 -16.68 -19.37
N VAL A 333 7.96 -16.91 -19.86
CA VAL A 333 8.68 -16.02 -20.76
C VAL A 333 9.03 -16.80 -22.04
N ASP A 334 8.76 -16.19 -23.19
CA ASP A 334 9.17 -16.69 -24.49
C ASP A 334 10.59 -16.18 -24.84
N GLY A 335 11.50 -17.10 -25.11
CA GLY A 335 12.91 -16.79 -25.35
C GLY A 335 13.21 -16.12 -26.69
N PHE A 336 12.30 -16.20 -27.67
CA PHE A 336 12.49 -15.57 -28.98
C PHE A 336 11.98 -14.15 -29.03
N THR A 337 10.93 -13.84 -28.29
CA THR A 337 10.23 -12.56 -28.37
C THR A 337 10.35 -11.72 -27.12
N GLY A 338 10.73 -12.33 -25.99
CA GLY A 338 10.65 -11.70 -24.65
C GLY A 338 9.23 -11.55 -24.14
N MET A 339 8.20 -12.08 -24.83
CA MET A 339 6.82 -12.00 -24.40
C MET A 339 6.65 -12.63 -23.02
N LEU A 340 5.90 -11.92 -22.18
CA LEU A 340 5.61 -12.27 -20.79
C LEU A 340 4.15 -12.69 -20.67
N GLU A 341 3.93 -13.77 -19.91
CA GLU A 341 2.63 -14.15 -19.40
C GLU A 341 2.70 -14.28 -17.87
N VAL A 342 1.87 -13.55 -17.14
CA VAL A 342 1.70 -13.72 -15.70
C VAL A 342 0.66 -14.83 -15.48
N ARG A 343 1.12 -16.01 -15.07
CA ARG A 343 0.30 -17.20 -14.98
C ARG A 343 -0.55 -17.27 -13.73
N ARG A 344 0.10 -17.03 -12.59
CA ARG A 344 -0.57 -17.10 -11.29
C ARG A 344 0.06 -16.13 -10.30
N VAL A 345 -0.80 -15.48 -9.52
CA VAL A 345 -0.43 -14.63 -8.40
C VAL A 345 -1.22 -15.04 -7.17
N ASP A 346 -0.53 -15.22 -6.07
CA ASP A 346 -1.10 -15.46 -4.75
C ASP A 346 -0.63 -14.35 -3.81
N ILE A 347 -1.57 -13.67 -3.15
CA ILE A 347 -1.32 -12.55 -2.23
C ILE A 347 -1.92 -12.87 -0.88
N LEU A 348 -1.14 -12.62 0.19
CA LEU A 348 -1.62 -12.53 1.56
C LEU A 348 -1.26 -11.16 2.11
N HIS A 349 -2.27 -10.40 2.56
CA HIS A 349 -2.10 -9.01 3.00
C HIS A 349 -2.71 -8.77 4.37
N ASP A 350 -1.98 -8.06 5.22
CA ASP A 350 -2.48 -7.58 6.51
C ASP A 350 -3.29 -6.29 6.30
N VAL A 351 -4.60 -6.41 6.38
CA VAL A 351 -5.56 -5.31 6.28
C VAL A 351 -6.11 -4.89 7.65
N GLY A 352 -5.56 -5.45 8.73
CA GLY A 352 -6.15 -5.33 10.04
C GLY A 352 -7.55 -5.94 10.09
N HIS A 353 -8.42 -5.35 10.89
CA HIS A 353 -9.85 -5.66 10.84
C HIS A 353 -10.50 -4.87 9.69
N SER A 354 -10.86 -5.55 8.61
CA SER A 354 -11.38 -4.91 7.41
C SER A 354 -12.74 -4.26 7.63
N ILE A 355 -12.83 -2.93 7.44
CA ILE A 355 -14.11 -2.19 7.51
C ILE A 355 -15.01 -2.58 6.32
N ASN A 356 -14.42 -2.80 5.15
CA ASN A 356 -15.12 -3.23 3.95
C ASN A 356 -14.24 -4.21 3.14
N PRO A 357 -14.48 -5.52 3.30
CA PRO A 357 -13.66 -6.54 2.61
C PRO A 357 -13.68 -6.42 1.08
N GLY A 358 -14.80 -6.05 0.48
CA GLY A 358 -14.92 -5.88 -0.97
C GLY A 358 -14.05 -4.71 -1.49
N VAL A 359 -14.07 -3.58 -0.80
CA VAL A 359 -13.23 -2.42 -1.13
C VAL A 359 -11.74 -2.77 -0.94
N ASN A 360 -11.40 -3.40 0.19
CA ASN A 360 -10.00 -3.76 0.46
C ASN A 360 -9.46 -4.74 -0.59
N ARG A 361 -10.25 -5.74 -0.99
CA ARG A 361 -9.88 -6.68 -2.04
C ARG A 361 -9.64 -5.97 -3.37
N GLY A 362 -10.57 -5.11 -3.79
CA GLY A 362 -10.42 -4.32 -5.01
C GLY A 362 -9.20 -3.39 -5.00
N GLN A 363 -8.84 -2.83 -3.84
CA GLN A 363 -7.63 -2.02 -3.69
C GLN A 363 -6.35 -2.86 -3.82
N ILE A 364 -6.34 -4.08 -3.30
CA ILE A 364 -5.18 -4.99 -3.41
C ILE A 364 -5.02 -5.44 -4.86
N GLU A 365 -6.08 -5.92 -5.49
CA GLU A 365 -6.07 -6.38 -6.88
C GLU A 365 -5.66 -5.24 -7.83
N GLY A 366 -6.31 -4.09 -7.73
CA GLY A 366 -6.04 -2.92 -8.57
C GLY A 366 -4.65 -2.33 -8.33
N GLY A 367 -4.18 -2.28 -7.08
CA GLY A 367 -2.83 -1.84 -6.74
C GLY A 367 -1.75 -2.75 -7.30
N PHE A 368 -1.94 -4.06 -7.20
CA PHE A 368 -1.02 -5.06 -7.76
C PHE A 368 -0.93 -4.94 -9.28
N VAL A 369 -2.07 -4.89 -9.99
CA VAL A 369 -2.08 -4.77 -11.46
C VAL A 369 -1.42 -3.47 -11.92
N GLN A 370 -1.65 -2.36 -11.21
CA GLN A 370 -0.96 -1.10 -11.49
C GLN A 370 0.56 -1.22 -11.28
N GLY A 371 1.01 -1.86 -10.21
CA GLY A 371 2.43 -2.12 -9.96
C GLY A 371 3.05 -3.05 -11.00
N MET A 372 2.29 -4.04 -11.48
CA MET A 372 2.71 -4.91 -12.56
C MET A 372 2.93 -4.10 -13.85
N GLY A 373 2.01 -3.20 -14.21
CA GLY A 373 2.16 -2.30 -15.34
C GLY A 373 3.42 -1.45 -15.24
N TRP A 374 3.61 -0.80 -14.09
CA TRP A 374 4.80 0.02 -13.81
C TRP A 374 6.12 -0.76 -14.00
N LEU A 375 6.15 -2.04 -13.61
CA LEU A 375 7.37 -2.86 -13.65
C LEU A 375 7.61 -3.57 -14.98
N THR A 376 6.60 -3.67 -15.87
CA THR A 376 6.69 -4.55 -17.05
C THR A 376 6.38 -3.88 -18.39
N MET A 377 5.59 -2.80 -18.42
CA MET A 377 5.11 -2.25 -19.70
C MET A 377 5.00 -0.74 -19.76
N GLU A 378 4.89 -0.04 -18.62
CA GLU A 378 4.76 1.40 -18.59
C GLU A 378 6.11 2.07 -18.79
N GLU A 379 6.39 2.57 -19.98
CA GLU A 379 7.68 3.11 -20.37
C GLU A 379 7.54 4.57 -20.83
N LEU A 380 8.37 5.45 -20.28
CA LEU A 380 8.50 6.83 -20.73
C LEU A 380 9.61 6.91 -21.78
N LYS A 381 9.23 7.25 -23.03
CA LYS A 381 10.15 7.44 -24.15
C LYS A 381 10.22 8.90 -24.55
N TRP A 382 11.43 9.37 -24.76
CA TRP A 382 11.73 10.74 -25.14
C TRP A 382 12.46 10.76 -26.48
N ASP A 383 12.21 11.77 -27.32
CA ASP A 383 13.02 11.99 -28.51
C ASP A 383 14.35 12.73 -28.17
N GLU A 384 15.17 12.91 -29.19
CA GLU A 384 16.46 13.60 -29.05
C GLU A 384 16.32 15.09 -28.64
N GLN A 385 15.16 15.68 -28.84
CA GLN A 385 14.81 17.05 -28.45
C GLN A 385 14.19 17.13 -27.06
N GLY A 386 14.06 15.98 -26.35
CA GLY A 386 13.49 15.91 -25.00
C GLY A 386 11.95 15.98 -24.95
N ARG A 387 11.26 15.73 -26.07
CA ARG A 387 9.79 15.65 -26.09
C ARG A 387 9.35 14.25 -25.68
N LEU A 388 8.38 14.19 -24.77
CA LEU A 388 7.79 12.93 -24.35
C LEU A 388 6.94 12.35 -25.49
N LEU A 389 7.29 11.13 -25.92
CA LEU A 389 6.57 10.43 -27.00
C LEU A 389 5.40 9.60 -26.46
N THR A 390 5.49 9.13 -25.22
CA THR A 390 4.47 8.31 -24.55
C THR A 390 3.61 9.15 -23.63
N HIS A 391 2.82 10.07 -24.20
CA HIS A 391 2.07 11.08 -23.46
C HIS A 391 0.54 10.97 -23.57
N SER A 392 0.04 9.91 -24.18
CA SER A 392 -1.39 9.70 -24.44
C SER A 392 -1.79 8.23 -24.28
N PRO A 393 -3.09 7.91 -24.11
CA PRO A 393 -3.55 6.53 -23.91
C PRO A 393 -3.20 5.54 -25.02
N ASP A 394 -2.95 6.03 -26.23
CA ASP A 394 -2.54 5.22 -27.39
C ASP A 394 -1.03 4.97 -27.47
N THR A 395 -0.23 5.76 -26.77
CA THR A 395 1.24 5.65 -26.77
C THR A 395 1.82 5.19 -25.44
N TYR A 396 1.11 5.40 -24.32
CA TYR A 396 1.50 4.95 -22.98
C TYR A 396 0.73 3.67 -22.61
N LYS A 397 1.40 2.52 -22.72
CA LYS A 397 0.78 1.22 -22.45
C LYS A 397 0.58 1.01 -20.95
N ILE A 398 -0.68 0.77 -20.57
CA ILE A 398 -1.06 0.29 -19.23
C ILE A 398 -1.60 -1.15 -19.34
N PRO A 399 -1.68 -1.91 -18.24
CA PRO A 399 -2.29 -3.24 -18.26
C PRO A 399 -3.74 -3.20 -18.75
N ALA A 400 -4.05 -4.05 -19.70
CA ALA A 400 -5.42 -4.34 -20.14
C ALA A 400 -5.96 -5.58 -19.42
N MET A 401 -7.24 -5.90 -19.61
CA MET A 401 -7.86 -7.08 -19.01
C MET A 401 -7.13 -8.40 -19.38
N GLY A 402 -6.58 -8.49 -20.58
CA GLY A 402 -5.82 -9.64 -21.04
C GLY A 402 -4.42 -9.79 -20.44
N ASP A 403 -3.89 -8.72 -19.82
CA ASP A 403 -2.57 -8.71 -19.17
C ASP A 403 -2.65 -9.17 -17.70
N THR A 404 -3.87 -9.29 -17.13
CA THR A 404 -4.06 -9.72 -15.73
C THR A 404 -3.65 -11.17 -15.52
N PRO A 405 -3.21 -11.55 -14.31
CA PRO A 405 -2.88 -12.95 -14.01
C PRO A 405 -4.03 -13.91 -14.35
N ARG A 406 -3.74 -15.05 -14.94
CA ARG A 406 -4.77 -16.07 -15.24
C ARG A 406 -5.42 -16.62 -13.98
N GLU A 407 -4.61 -16.84 -12.95
CA GLU A 407 -5.06 -17.18 -11.60
C GLU A 407 -4.64 -16.07 -10.67
N PHE A 408 -5.61 -15.42 -10.02
CA PHE A 408 -5.35 -14.29 -9.13
C PHE A 408 -6.03 -14.51 -7.77
N ASN A 409 -5.25 -14.93 -6.79
CA ASN A 409 -5.71 -15.27 -5.45
C ASN A 409 -5.31 -14.21 -4.46
N VAL A 410 -6.28 -13.63 -3.76
CA VAL A 410 -6.06 -12.61 -2.72
C VAL A 410 -6.72 -13.06 -1.43
N ALA A 411 -5.95 -13.12 -0.36
CA ALA A 411 -6.41 -13.41 0.99
C ALA A 411 -5.95 -12.33 1.96
N PHE A 412 -6.69 -12.19 3.06
CA PHE A 412 -6.34 -11.31 4.18
C PHE A 412 -5.79 -12.13 5.34
N LEU A 413 -4.81 -11.56 6.04
CA LEU A 413 -4.31 -12.16 7.27
C LEU A 413 -5.40 -12.10 8.35
N GLU A 414 -5.75 -13.24 8.91
CA GLU A 414 -6.76 -13.33 9.98
C GLU A 414 -6.22 -12.77 11.30
N ASN A 415 -7.15 -12.28 12.15
CA ASN A 415 -6.86 -11.80 13.51
C ASN A 415 -5.77 -10.72 13.62
N ALA A 416 -5.65 -9.89 12.60
CA ALA A 416 -4.61 -8.87 12.47
C ALA A 416 -5.05 -7.46 12.93
N ALA A 417 -6.07 -7.35 13.80
CA ALA A 417 -6.56 -6.06 14.29
C ALA A 417 -5.44 -5.21 14.90
N THR A 418 -5.40 -3.92 14.54
CA THR A 418 -4.37 -2.99 14.99
C THR A 418 -4.91 -2.07 16.08
N PRO A 419 -4.49 -2.22 17.33
CA PRO A 419 -4.93 -1.35 18.43
C PRO A 419 -4.62 0.14 18.13
N GLY A 420 -5.57 1.01 18.48
CA GLY A 420 -5.45 2.45 18.31
C GLY A 420 -5.80 2.99 16.93
N VAL A 421 -5.90 2.15 15.92
CA VAL A 421 -6.39 2.53 14.58
C VAL A 421 -7.91 2.38 14.54
N ILE A 422 -8.58 3.19 13.72
CA ILE A 422 -10.03 3.16 13.57
C ILE A 422 -10.53 1.75 13.27
N HIS A 423 -11.40 1.23 14.13
CA HIS A 423 -11.95 -0.14 14.11
C HIS A 423 -10.88 -1.26 13.95
N GLY A 424 -9.61 -1.01 14.32
CA GLY A 424 -8.53 -1.98 14.18
C GLY A 424 -8.12 -2.25 12.74
N SER A 425 -8.51 -1.40 11.79
CA SER A 425 -8.21 -1.54 10.35
C SER A 425 -6.76 -1.17 10.01
N LYS A 426 -6.34 -1.50 8.79
CA LYS A 426 -5.10 -0.99 8.18
C LYS A 426 -5.35 -0.49 6.77
N ALA A 427 -4.57 0.49 6.38
CA ALA A 427 -4.59 1.08 5.06
C ALA A 427 -4.12 0.10 3.97
N VAL A 428 -4.82 0.10 2.83
CA VAL A 428 -4.53 -0.75 1.66
C VAL A 428 -4.40 0.06 0.37
N GLY A 429 -4.29 1.40 0.47
CA GLY A 429 -4.22 2.25 -0.72
C GLY A 429 -2.94 2.09 -1.51
N GLU A 430 -1.78 2.22 -0.88
CA GLU A 430 -0.47 2.20 -1.53
C GLU A 430 0.26 0.85 -1.44
N PRO A 431 0.27 0.13 -0.29
CA PRO A 431 1.11 -1.06 -0.11
C PRO A 431 0.98 -2.13 -1.20
N PRO A 432 -0.22 -2.41 -1.75
CA PRO A 432 -0.39 -3.46 -2.76
C PRO A 432 0.36 -3.23 -4.07
N LEU A 433 0.68 -1.99 -4.44
CA LEU A 433 1.45 -1.71 -5.65
C LEU A 433 2.81 -2.40 -5.63
N MET A 434 3.49 -2.37 -4.49
CA MET A 434 4.83 -2.94 -4.33
C MET A 434 4.85 -4.47 -4.27
N LEU A 435 3.71 -5.12 -4.03
CA LEU A 435 3.59 -6.59 -4.13
C LEU A 435 3.92 -7.10 -5.54
N ALA A 436 3.72 -6.25 -6.57
CA ALA A 436 4.04 -6.59 -7.95
C ALA A 436 5.56 -6.71 -8.23
N ILE A 437 6.44 -6.32 -7.29
CA ILE A 437 7.88 -6.60 -7.38
C ILE A 437 8.11 -8.11 -7.53
N SER A 438 7.23 -8.95 -6.96
CA SER A 438 7.26 -10.40 -7.15
C SER A 438 7.19 -10.83 -8.61
N VAL A 439 6.46 -10.09 -9.47
CA VAL A 439 6.39 -10.36 -10.92
C VAL A 439 7.75 -10.12 -11.56
N ARG A 440 8.37 -8.97 -11.28
CA ARG A 440 9.69 -8.65 -11.82
C ARG A 440 10.76 -9.66 -11.39
N GLU A 441 10.73 -10.09 -10.14
CA GLU A 441 11.66 -11.11 -9.62
C GLU A 441 11.37 -12.49 -10.21
N ALA A 442 10.10 -12.82 -10.50
CA ALA A 442 9.75 -14.05 -11.22
C ALA A 442 10.24 -14.00 -12.68
N ILE A 443 10.15 -12.83 -13.36
CA ILE A 443 10.76 -12.64 -14.70
C ILE A 443 12.26 -12.88 -14.64
N ARG A 444 12.95 -12.34 -13.64
CA ARG A 444 14.38 -12.55 -13.42
C ARG A 444 14.71 -14.03 -13.24
N ASP A 445 13.90 -14.75 -12.49
CA ASP A 445 14.04 -16.20 -12.28
C ASP A 445 13.86 -16.97 -13.59
N ALA A 446 12.87 -16.61 -14.42
CA ALA A 446 12.65 -17.17 -15.75
C ALA A 446 13.84 -16.89 -16.70
N VAL A 447 14.34 -15.66 -16.73
CA VAL A 447 15.51 -15.26 -17.54
C VAL A 447 16.75 -16.03 -17.11
N ALA A 448 16.94 -16.23 -15.80
CA ALA A 448 18.07 -17.02 -15.28
C ALA A 448 18.08 -18.46 -15.82
N ALA A 449 16.90 -19.05 -16.07
CA ALA A 449 16.77 -20.43 -16.56
C ALA A 449 17.18 -20.60 -18.05
N PHE A 450 17.42 -19.53 -18.81
CA PHE A 450 17.96 -19.59 -20.17
C PHE A 450 19.49 -19.74 -20.23
N GLY A 451 20.19 -19.55 -19.12
CA GLY A 451 21.64 -19.63 -19.02
C GLY A 451 22.12 -20.66 -18.00
N PRO A 452 23.43 -20.70 -17.71
CA PRO A 452 23.97 -21.57 -16.68
C PRO A 452 23.44 -21.23 -15.31
N SER A 453 23.39 -22.21 -14.40
CA SER A 453 22.98 -21.99 -13.00
C SER A 453 23.91 -20.98 -12.32
N GLY A 454 23.33 -20.08 -11.53
CA GLY A 454 24.08 -19.02 -10.87
C GLY A 454 24.35 -17.81 -11.78
N GLY A 455 25.17 -16.89 -11.31
CA GLY A 455 25.55 -15.66 -12.03
C GLY A 455 24.46 -14.57 -12.04
N GLU A 456 24.88 -13.36 -12.31
CA GLU A 456 24.01 -12.19 -12.33
C GLU A 456 23.02 -12.22 -13.51
N VAL A 457 21.83 -11.68 -13.28
CA VAL A 457 20.82 -11.42 -14.29
C VAL A 457 20.59 -9.92 -14.35
N THR A 458 21.03 -9.28 -15.40
CA THR A 458 20.74 -7.86 -15.64
C THR A 458 19.36 -7.73 -16.28
N LEU A 459 18.42 -7.16 -15.55
CA LEU A 459 17.07 -6.90 -16.03
C LEU A 459 16.73 -5.44 -15.76
N THR A 460 16.53 -4.66 -16.82
CA THR A 460 16.11 -3.25 -16.70
C THR A 460 14.67 -3.13 -16.23
N THR A 461 14.28 -1.96 -15.73
CA THR A 461 12.91 -1.65 -15.32
C THR A 461 12.43 -0.44 -16.11
N PRO A 462 11.25 -0.51 -16.75
CA PRO A 462 10.33 -1.64 -16.80
C PRO A 462 10.92 -2.85 -17.57
N ALA A 463 10.56 -4.07 -17.14
CA ALA A 463 10.94 -5.31 -17.79
C ALA A 463 10.03 -5.56 -19.01
N THR A 464 10.16 -4.70 -20.03
CA THR A 464 9.43 -4.83 -21.29
C THR A 464 9.88 -6.08 -22.05
N CYS A 465 9.11 -6.50 -23.07
CA CYS A 465 9.50 -7.63 -23.92
C CYS A 465 10.90 -7.46 -24.51
N GLU A 466 11.26 -6.24 -24.91
CA GLU A 466 12.61 -5.90 -25.39
C GLU A 466 13.66 -6.08 -24.29
N ALA A 467 13.42 -5.55 -23.09
CA ALA A 467 14.33 -5.70 -21.95
C ALA A 467 14.54 -7.17 -21.55
N ILE A 468 13.47 -7.97 -21.53
CA ILE A 468 13.52 -9.41 -21.27
C ILE A 468 14.34 -10.13 -22.35
N PHE A 469 14.09 -9.83 -23.63
CA PHE A 469 14.80 -10.43 -24.74
C PHE A 469 16.30 -10.13 -24.69
N HIS A 470 16.70 -8.91 -24.39
CA HIS A 470 18.10 -8.54 -24.22
C HIS A 470 18.74 -9.23 -23.00
N ALA A 471 18.01 -9.34 -21.89
CA ALA A 471 18.50 -10.06 -20.71
C ALA A 471 18.73 -11.55 -21.01
N ILE A 472 17.85 -12.20 -21.77
CA ILE A 472 18.02 -13.59 -22.21
C ILE A 472 19.23 -13.75 -23.11
N LYS A 473 19.43 -12.84 -24.08
CA LYS A 473 20.62 -12.88 -24.96
C LYS A 473 21.93 -12.74 -24.17
N GLN A 474 21.99 -11.85 -23.21
CA GLN A 474 23.16 -11.69 -22.35
C GLN A 474 23.45 -12.98 -21.55
N ARG A 475 22.40 -13.67 -21.07
CA ARG A 475 22.56 -14.97 -20.36
C ARG A 475 23.05 -16.09 -21.26
N GLY A 476 22.62 -16.13 -22.52
CA GLY A 476 23.07 -17.14 -23.50
C GLY A 476 24.54 -16.95 -23.93
N GLN A 477 25.03 -15.72 -24.01
CA GLN A 477 26.42 -15.39 -24.41
C GLN A 477 27.44 -15.83 -23.36
N THR A 478 27.07 -16.04 -22.10
CA THR A 478 27.98 -16.55 -21.06
C THR A 478 28.24 -18.06 -21.17
N ARG A 479 27.57 -18.78 -22.08
CA ARG A 479 27.71 -20.23 -22.27
C ARG A 479 28.89 -20.66 -23.11
N ASP A 480 29.30 -19.84 -24.07
CA ASP A 480 30.43 -20.14 -24.95
C ASP A 480 31.43 -19.01 -24.79
N GLY A 481 32.60 -19.27 -24.26
CA GLY A 481 33.73 -18.33 -24.25
C GLY A 481 34.19 -17.87 -25.66
N ALA A 482 33.27 -17.87 -26.64
CA ALA A 482 33.44 -17.39 -28.01
C ALA A 482 32.96 -15.95 -28.11
N HIS A 483 33.90 -15.05 -28.30
CA HIS A 483 33.69 -13.69 -28.79
C HIS A 483 32.77 -13.67 -30.01
N ILE A 484 31.51 -13.33 -29.87
CA ILE A 484 30.66 -12.91 -30.99
C ILE A 484 30.83 -11.39 -31.10
N LEU A 485 31.55 -11.03 -32.16
CA LEU A 485 31.79 -9.75 -32.83
C LEU A 485 31.02 -8.55 -32.24
N ARG A 486 31.74 -7.64 -31.59
CA ARG A 486 31.32 -6.25 -31.50
C ARG A 486 31.16 -5.70 -32.92
N PRO A 487 30.11 -4.94 -33.23
CA PRO A 487 30.11 -4.11 -34.43
C PRO A 487 31.31 -3.15 -34.32
N THR A 488 32.22 -3.29 -35.22
CA THR A 488 33.33 -2.34 -35.40
C THR A 488 32.73 -1.04 -35.91
N GLY A 489 32.69 -0.02 -35.07
CA GLY A 489 32.37 1.33 -35.51
C GLY A 489 31.55 2.17 -34.52
N GLU A 490 32.04 2.35 -33.31
CA GLU A 490 31.79 3.59 -32.60
C GLU A 490 32.99 3.87 -31.68
N THR A 491 33.68 4.94 -32.00
CA THR A 491 34.80 5.49 -31.24
C THR A 491 34.29 6.00 -29.89
N SER A 492 34.79 5.41 -28.82
CA SER A 492 34.62 5.89 -27.46
C SER A 492 35.14 7.33 -27.36
N LYS A 493 34.26 8.29 -27.16
CA LYS A 493 34.63 9.61 -26.64
C LYS A 493 35.05 9.45 -25.17
N PRO A 494 36.16 10.09 -24.76
CA PRO A 494 36.64 9.97 -23.39
C PRO A 494 35.65 10.67 -22.41
N ALA A 495 35.49 10.06 -21.26
CA ALA A 495 34.77 10.64 -20.12
C ALA A 495 35.39 12.01 -19.78
N LEU A 496 34.54 13.04 -19.73
CA LEU A 496 34.92 14.35 -19.21
C LEU A 496 35.28 14.19 -17.72
N ALA A 497 36.53 14.46 -17.40
CA ALA A 497 36.96 14.67 -16.02
C ALA A 497 36.23 15.90 -15.46
N LEU A 498 35.53 15.74 -14.38
CA LEU A 498 35.04 16.84 -13.58
C LEU A 498 36.21 17.42 -12.80
N GLU A 499 36.72 18.56 -13.24
CA GLU A 499 37.60 19.39 -12.41
C GLU A 499 36.74 19.98 -11.26
N ASP A 500 37.26 19.75 -10.06
CA ASP A 500 36.81 20.44 -8.83
C ASP A 500 37.09 21.94 -8.95
N THR A 501 36.09 22.76 -8.99
CA THR A 501 36.22 24.18 -8.65
C THR A 501 35.18 24.57 -7.58
N ALA A 502 35.71 25.13 -6.51
CA ALA A 502 35.27 25.67 -5.26
C ALA A 502 33.81 26.12 -5.13
#